data_143741bf504adeaa4874211539f281f3
#
_entry.id   143741bf504adeaa4874211539f281f3
#
_cell.length_a   1.000
_cell.length_b   1.000
_cell.length_c   1.000
_cell.angle_alpha   90.00
_cell.angle_beta   90.00
_cell.angle_gamma   90.00
#
_symmetry.space_group_name_H-M   'P 1'
#
loop_
_entity.id
_entity.type
_entity.pdbx_description
1 polymer ?
#
loop_
_entity_poly.entity_id
_entity_poly.type
_entity_poly.pdbx_seq_one_letter_code
_entity_poly.pdbx_strand_id
1 'polypeptide(L)'
;MLQALARRVDKKPAPKRKAAPKPTDAAQAFHLHRQHQAQRARVLSMLLIPFTADYSIALRRAPDARLACTEAWGPAIGQRGATTCDSVATLRELLGVTSTHEWRKKGVEIAALGAAPHNRIHPHYGVFSPQRGEYVALVAATPLPNVTGPLTAFDIGTGTGVLAAVLVRRGVAQVVATDQDPRALACARENLTQLGVAQQVQVLQANLFPTGRAGLIVCNPPWLPARPGSPIEHAVYDEGSRMLLGFLEGLAAHLDVGGEGWLILSDFAEHLGLRSRAELLAAFEANGLQVLGRVDAKPLHPKDTDADDTLHNARD
;
A
#
# COMPACT_ATOMS: atom_id res chain seq x y z
N MET A 1 -10.64 -21.75 -14.90
CA MET A 1 -9.35 -22.06 -15.57
C MET A 1 -8.15 -21.67 -14.71
N LEU A 2 -8.03 -20.42 -14.26
CA LEU A 2 -6.89 -19.95 -13.41
C LEU A 2 -6.73 -20.77 -12.13
N GLN A 3 -7.81 -21.06 -11.39
CA GLN A 3 -7.78 -21.91 -10.19
C GLN A 3 -7.30 -23.33 -10.47
N ALA A 4 -7.68 -23.91 -11.61
CA ALA A 4 -7.22 -25.25 -11.98
C ALA A 4 -5.72 -25.25 -12.31
N LEU A 5 -5.22 -24.20 -12.98
CA LEU A 5 -3.81 -24.02 -13.22
C LEU A 5 -3.05 -23.79 -11.90
N ALA A 6 -3.56 -22.93 -11.02
CA ALA A 6 -3.00 -22.68 -9.70
C ALA A 6 -2.85 -24.00 -8.91
N ARG A 7 -3.92 -24.79 -8.81
CA ARG A 7 -3.87 -26.11 -8.15
C ARG A 7 -2.82 -27.06 -8.75
N ARG A 8 -2.55 -26.99 -10.06
CA ARG A 8 -1.50 -27.80 -10.70
C ARG A 8 -0.09 -27.31 -10.35
N VAL A 9 0.10 -26.00 -10.32
CA VAL A 9 1.37 -25.35 -9.93
C VAL A 9 1.67 -25.62 -8.45
N ASP A 10 0.64 -25.56 -7.61
CA ASP A 10 0.77 -25.75 -6.15
C ASP A 10 0.89 -27.24 -5.75
N LYS A 11 0.58 -28.19 -6.64
CA LYS A 11 0.84 -29.61 -6.40
C LYS A 11 2.35 -29.83 -6.31
N LYS A 12 2.83 -30.18 -5.11
CA LYS A 12 4.21 -30.60 -4.91
C LYS A 12 4.49 -31.81 -5.82
N PRO A 13 5.56 -31.82 -6.62
CA PRO A 13 5.97 -33.03 -7.34
C PRO A 13 6.21 -34.16 -6.32
N ALA A 14 5.78 -35.38 -6.66
CA ALA A 14 6.09 -36.54 -5.84
C ALA A 14 7.61 -36.59 -5.57
N PRO A 15 8.05 -36.98 -4.38
CA PRO A 15 9.44 -36.85 -3.92
C PRO A 15 10.37 -37.78 -4.69
N LYS A 16 10.81 -37.36 -5.88
CA LYS A 16 11.84 -38.01 -6.70
C LYS A 16 13.20 -37.31 -6.65
N ARG A 17 13.31 -36.21 -5.92
CA ARG A 17 14.61 -35.54 -5.65
C ARG A 17 14.80 -35.41 -4.15
N LYS A 18 16.07 -35.49 -3.69
CA LYS A 18 16.45 -35.18 -2.31
C LYS A 18 15.70 -33.94 -1.87
N ALA A 19 14.97 -34.01 -0.74
CA ALA A 19 14.28 -32.90 -0.19
C ALA A 19 15.22 -31.69 -0.13
N ALA A 20 14.79 -30.55 -0.66
CA ALA A 20 15.57 -29.34 -0.53
C ALA A 20 15.86 -29.09 0.96
N PRO A 21 17.06 -28.62 1.32
CA PRO A 21 17.37 -28.32 2.71
C PRO A 21 16.30 -27.40 3.28
N LYS A 22 15.87 -27.66 4.51
CA LYS A 22 14.94 -26.74 5.21
C LYS A 22 15.63 -25.40 5.37
N PRO A 23 14.87 -24.27 5.29
CA PRO A 23 15.42 -22.95 5.56
C PRO A 23 16.13 -22.94 6.92
N THR A 24 17.28 -22.31 7.00
CA THR A 24 18.08 -22.22 8.22
C THR A 24 17.62 -21.12 9.15
N ASP A 25 16.98 -20.09 8.58
CA ASP A 25 16.46 -18.93 9.31
C ASP A 25 15.22 -18.33 8.62
N ALA A 26 14.59 -17.35 9.28
CA ALA A 26 13.37 -16.70 8.81
C ALA A 26 13.60 -15.89 7.51
N ALA A 27 14.76 -15.25 7.35
CA ALA A 27 15.09 -14.49 6.16
C ALA A 27 15.21 -15.41 4.93
N GLN A 28 15.88 -16.55 5.08
CA GLN A 28 15.96 -17.55 4.02
C GLN A 28 14.58 -18.12 3.67
N ALA A 29 13.73 -18.40 4.67
CA ALA A 29 12.35 -18.85 4.46
C ALA A 29 11.56 -17.81 3.65
N PHE A 30 11.68 -16.52 3.98
CA PHE A 30 11.04 -15.41 3.28
C PHE A 30 11.53 -15.32 1.83
N HIS A 31 12.84 -15.40 1.58
CA HIS A 31 13.37 -15.32 0.22
C HIS A 31 12.92 -16.50 -0.64
N LEU A 32 12.91 -17.72 -0.10
CA LEU A 32 12.40 -18.91 -0.79
C LEU A 32 10.90 -18.79 -1.06
N HIS A 33 10.11 -18.30 -0.10
CA HIS A 33 8.69 -18.05 -0.28
C HIS A 33 8.46 -17.05 -1.43
N ARG A 34 9.18 -15.93 -1.45
CA ARG A 34 9.10 -14.94 -2.53
C ARG A 34 9.47 -15.50 -3.88
N GLN A 35 10.52 -16.32 -3.94
CA GLN A 35 10.94 -17.00 -5.17
C GLN A 35 9.82 -17.93 -5.69
N HIS A 36 9.20 -18.71 -4.81
CA HIS A 36 8.05 -19.56 -5.17
C HIS A 36 6.86 -18.73 -5.65
N GLN A 37 6.54 -17.64 -4.99
CA GLN A 37 5.45 -16.75 -5.41
C GLN A 37 5.72 -16.09 -6.77
N ALA A 38 6.96 -15.67 -7.02
CA ALA A 38 7.36 -15.13 -8.33
C ALA A 38 7.25 -16.18 -9.43
N GLN A 39 7.73 -17.39 -9.18
CA GLN A 39 7.61 -18.52 -10.12
C GLN A 39 6.13 -18.87 -10.40
N ARG A 40 5.33 -18.95 -9.35
CA ARG A 40 3.87 -19.16 -9.45
C ARG A 40 3.20 -18.06 -10.26
N ALA A 41 3.51 -16.80 -9.96
CA ALA A 41 3.01 -15.65 -10.68
C ALA A 41 3.36 -15.71 -12.17
N ARG A 42 4.61 -16.05 -12.50
CA ARG A 42 5.08 -16.20 -13.88
C ARG A 42 4.29 -17.26 -14.65
N VAL A 43 4.07 -18.43 -14.06
CA VAL A 43 3.29 -19.50 -14.72
C VAL A 43 1.82 -19.09 -14.91
N LEU A 44 1.20 -18.46 -13.90
CA LEU A 44 -0.19 -18.01 -14.00
C LEU A 44 -0.37 -16.86 -15.00
N SER A 45 0.68 -16.05 -15.21
CA SER A 45 0.70 -14.95 -16.18
C SER A 45 0.84 -15.44 -17.64
N MET A 46 1.04 -16.72 -17.87
CA MET A 46 1.00 -17.28 -19.24
C MET A 46 -0.41 -17.43 -19.81
N LEU A 47 -1.46 -17.28 -19.00
CA LEU A 47 -2.84 -17.20 -19.48
C LEU A 47 -3.15 -15.79 -19.94
N LEU A 48 -3.11 -15.58 -21.25
CA LEU A 48 -3.34 -14.29 -21.88
C LEU A 48 -4.78 -14.15 -22.35
N ILE A 49 -5.31 -12.95 -22.22
CA ILE A 49 -6.65 -12.56 -22.70
C ILE A 49 -6.45 -11.46 -23.73
N PRO A 50 -6.88 -11.67 -24.98
CA PRO A 50 -6.90 -10.62 -25.99
C PRO A 50 -8.08 -9.67 -25.73
N PHE A 51 -7.82 -8.38 -25.96
CA PHE A 51 -8.79 -7.30 -25.92
C PHE A 51 -8.84 -6.61 -27.27
N THR A 52 -10.01 -6.20 -27.65
CA THR A 52 -10.20 -5.24 -28.75
C THR A 52 -9.83 -3.82 -28.31
N ALA A 53 -9.75 -2.89 -29.24
CA ALA A 53 -9.34 -1.52 -28.99
C ALA A 53 -10.18 -0.79 -27.92
N ASP A 54 -11.39 -1.21 -27.66
CA ASP A 54 -12.31 -0.69 -26.62
C ASP A 54 -12.32 -1.48 -25.30
N TYR A 55 -11.34 -2.38 -25.12
CA TYR A 55 -11.24 -3.32 -24.00
C TYR A 55 -12.35 -4.40 -23.95
N SER A 56 -13.07 -4.65 -25.04
CA SER A 56 -13.97 -5.79 -25.14
C SER A 56 -13.20 -7.11 -25.20
N ILE A 57 -13.80 -8.16 -24.68
CA ILE A 57 -13.23 -9.52 -24.69
C ILE A 57 -14.12 -10.39 -25.59
N ALA A 58 -13.57 -10.88 -26.71
CA ALA A 58 -14.30 -11.67 -27.71
C ALA A 58 -14.55 -13.13 -27.25
N LEU A 59 -14.97 -13.34 -26.02
CA LEU A 59 -15.34 -14.65 -25.47
C LEU A 59 -16.82 -14.65 -25.06
N ARG A 60 -17.53 -15.70 -25.44
CA ARG A 60 -19.01 -15.82 -25.29
C ARG A 60 -19.55 -15.53 -23.87
N ARG A 61 -18.77 -15.75 -22.82
CA ARG A 61 -19.19 -15.57 -21.42
C ARG A 61 -18.20 -14.69 -20.63
N ALA A 62 -17.46 -13.84 -21.33
CA ALA A 62 -16.60 -12.89 -20.66
C ALA A 62 -17.47 -11.84 -19.94
N PRO A 63 -17.09 -11.45 -18.71
CA PRO A 63 -17.70 -10.29 -18.08
C PRO A 63 -17.33 -9.03 -18.86
N ASP A 64 -18.18 -8.02 -18.81
CA ASP A 64 -17.81 -6.69 -19.31
C ASP A 64 -16.76 -6.07 -18.36
N ALA A 65 -15.54 -5.91 -18.87
CA ALA A 65 -14.43 -5.35 -18.12
C ALA A 65 -13.99 -3.95 -18.63
N ARG A 66 -14.71 -3.39 -19.61
CA ARG A 66 -14.30 -2.14 -20.29
C ARG A 66 -14.10 -0.99 -19.32
N LEU A 67 -15.05 -0.78 -18.42
CA LEU A 67 -14.94 0.30 -17.44
C LEU A 67 -13.79 0.07 -16.46
N ALA A 68 -13.64 -1.15 -15.95
CA ALA A 68 -12.55 -1.52 -15.06
C ALA A 68 -11.17 -1.35 -15.73
N CYS A 69 -11.06 -1.76 -16.99
CA CYS A 69 -9.83 -1.58 -17.77
C CYS A 69 -9.53 -0.10 -18.05
N THR A 70 -10.57 0.69 -18.37
CA THR A 70 -10.42 2.15 -18.57
C THR A 70 -9.94 2.85 -17.30
N GLU A 71 -10.46 2.48 -16.15
CA GLU A 71 -10.02 3.04 -14.86
C GLU A 71 -8.57 2.64 -14.52
N ALA A 72 -8.19 1.41 -14.83
CA ALA A 72 -6.86 0.89 -14.50
C ALA A 72 -5.77 1.33 -15.47
N TRP A 73 -6.07 1.35 -16.77
CA TRP A 73 -5.09 1.52 -17.86
C TRP A 73 -5.28 2.81 -18.64
N GLY A 74 -6.33 3.57 -18.35
CA GLY A 74 -6.69 4.80 -19.05
C GLY A 74 -7.64 4.56 -20.22
N PRO A 75 -8.03 5.64 -20.93
CA PRO A 75 -8.97 5.56 -22.04
C PRO A 75 -8.54 4.57 -23.11
N ALA A 76 -9.50 3.82 -23.66
CA ALA A 76 -9.26 2.89 -24.75
C ALA A 76 -8.61 3.57 -25.97
N ILE A 77 -7.70 2.87 -26.64
CA ILE A 77 -6.86 3.42 -27.72
C ILE A 77 -7.72 4.01 -28.85
N GLY A 78 -8.84 3.35 -29.18
CA GLY A 78 -9.78 3.83 -30.20
C GLY A 78 -10.43 5.19 -29.89
N GLN A 79 -10.47 5.60 -28.62
CA GLN A 79 -11.00 6.92 -28.21
C GLN A 79 -9.97 8.05 -28.34
N ARG A 80 -8.69 7.73 -28.58
CA ARG A 80 -7.59 8.70 -28.74
C ARG A 80 -7.27 9.03 -30.19
N GLY A 81 -8.09 8.58 -31.17
CA GLY A 81 -7.87 8.83 -32.59
C GLY A 81 -6.70 8.03 -33.20
N ALA A 82 -6.18 7.02 -32.52
CA ALA A 82 -5.18 6.11 -33.06
C ALA A 82 -5.83 4.93 -33.80
N THR A 83 -5.12 4.35 -34.75
CA THR A 83 -5.46 3.11 -35.43
C THR A 83 -5.80 2.01 -34.43
N THR A 84 -6.87 1.27 -34.68
CA THR A 84 -7.33 0.14 -33.86
C THR A 84 -6.17 -0.81 -33.59
N CYS A 85 -5.75 -0.91 -32.31
CA CYS A 85 -4.73 -1.85 -31.89
C CYS A 85 -5.33 -2.76 -30.83
N ASP A 86 -5.38 -4.05 -31.10
CA ASP A 86 -5.72 -5.04 -30.11
C ASP A 86 -4.60 -5.14 -29.06
N SER A 87 -4.98 -5.38 -27.83
CA SER A 87 -4.06 -5.52 -26.72
C SER A 87 -4.22 -6.86 -26.02
N VAL A 88 -3.23 -7.21 -25.20
CA VAL A 88 -3.24 -8.48 -24.46
C VAL A 88 -2.84 -8.19 -23.01
N ALA A 89 -3.62 -8.74 -22.07
CA ALA A 89 -3.22 -8.76 -20.67
C ALA A 89 -3.32 -10.18 -20.10
N THR A 90 -2.69 -10.40 -18.96
CA THR A 90 -2.81 -11.71 -18.30
C THR A 90 -4.19 -11.85 -17.66
N LEU A 91 -4.73 -13.06 -17.63
CA LEU A 91 -5.98 -13.32 -16.90
C LEU A 91 -5.86 -12.93 -15.42
N ARG A 92 -4.68 -13.08 -14.82
CA ARG A 92 -4.43 -12.67 -13.43
C ARG A 92 -4.56 -11.14 -13.27
N GLU A 93 -4.01 -10.38 -14.19
CA GLU A 93 -4.11 -8.93 -14.19
C GLU A 93 -5.55 -8.47 -14.40
N LEU A 94 -6.26 -9.04 -15.38
CA LEU A 94 -7.68 -8.76 -15.59
C LEU A 94 -8.52 -9.01 -14.34
N LEU A 95 -8.28 -10.12 -13.63
CA LEU A 95 -8.98 -10.39 -12.37
C LEU A 95 -8.60 -9.37 -11.27
N GLY A 96 -7.37 -8.92 -11.23
CA GLY A 96 -6.94 -7.84 -10.34
C GLY A 96 -7.65 -6.52 -10.63
N VAL A 97 -7.68 -6.13 -11.90
CA VAL A 97 -8.37 -4.91 -12.38
C VAL A 97 -9.85 -4.95 -12.06
N THR A 98 -10.55 -6.03 -12.41
CA THR A 98 -11.99 -6.17 -12.15
C THR A 98 -12.29 -6.22 -10.65
N SER A 99 -11.48 -6.90 -9.86
CA SER A 99 -11.64 -6.94 -8.41
C SER A 99 -11.45 -5.55 -7.79
N THR A 100 -10.44 -4.80 -8.21
CA THR A 100 -10.20 -3.43 -7.70
C THR A 100 -11.35 -2.50 -8.09
N HIS A 101 -11.88 -2.62 -9.32
CA HIS A 101 -13.05 -1.85 -9.75
C HIS A 101 -14.27 -2.09 -8.83
N GLU A 102 -14.57 -3.35 -8.51
CA GLU A 102 -15.67 -3.66 -7.59
C GLU A 102 -15.43 -3.13 -6.17
N TRP A 103 -14.20 -3.22 -5.66
CA TRP A 103 -13.82 -2.62 -4.38
C TRP A 103 -13.92 -1.10 -4.40
N ARG A 104 -13.49 -0.45 -5.49
CA ARG A 104 -13.62 0.99 -5.67
C ARG A 104 -15.08 1.42 -5.65
N LYS A 105 -15.97 0.71 -6.36
CA LYS A 105 -17.42 0.99 -6.33
C LYS A 105 -18.02 0.88 -4.93
N LYS A 106 -17.68 -0.18 -4.21
CA LYS A 106 -18.18 -0.44 -2.85
C LYS A 106 -17.60 0.52 -1.83
N GLY A 107 -16.33 0.88 -1.98
CA GLY A 107 -15.52 1.59 -0.98
C GLY A 107 -15.17 0.72 0.23
N VAL A 108 -14.06 1.07 0.87
CA VAL A 108 -13.59 0.48 2.13
C VAL A 108 -14.06 1.37 3.27
N GLU A 109 -14.81 0.81 4.20
CA GLU A 109 -15.28 1.52 5.37
C GLU A 109 -14.15 1.75 6.36
N ILE A 110 -14.01 2.99 6.83
CA ILE A 110 -12.99 3.42 7.78
C ILE A 110 -13.69 4.00 9.00
N ALA A 111 -13.74 3.24 10.07
CA ALA A 111 -14.44 3.63 11.30
C ALA A 111 -13.92 4.97 11.88
N ALA A 112 -12.62 5.25 11.74
CA ALA A 112 -12.00 6.48 12.18
C ALA A 112 -12.49 7.75 11.44
N LEU A 113 -13.17 7.62 10.30
CA LEU A 113 -13.76 8.74 9.56
C LEU A 113 -15.19 9.06 10.04
N GLY A 114 -15.75 8.28 10.96
CA GLY A 114 -17.09 8.51 11.53
C GLY A 114 -18.19 7.67 10.87
N ALA A 115 -19.42 8.16 10.89
CA ALA A 115 -20.58 7.43 10.36
C ALA A 115 -20.74 7.57 8.84
N ALA A 116 -21.39 6.56 8.23
CA ALA A 116 -21.82 6.64 6.83
C ALA A 116 -22.74 7.85 6.58
N PRO A 117 -22.73 8.41 5.35
CA PRO A 117 -22.07 7.92 4.14
C PRO A 117 -20.62 8.38 3.95
N HIS A 118 -20.11 9.30 4.76
CA HIS A 118 -18.82 9.97 4.56
C HIS A 118 -17.68 9.27 5.33
N ASN A 119 -17.63 7.94 5.28
CA ASN A 119 -16.64 7.13 6.00
C ASN A 119 -15.97 6.07 5.11
N ARG A 120 -16.05 6.22 3.77
CA ARG A 120 -15.50 5.23 2.84
C ARG A 120 -14.38 5.81 2.01
N ILE A 121 -13.37 4.97 1.79
CA ILE A 121 -12.26 5.20 0.87
C ILE A 121 -12.46 4.34 -0.38
N HIS A 122 -12.31 4.92 -1.55
CA HIS A 122 -12.48 4.30 -2.86
C HIS A 122 -11.10 4.15 -3.54
N PRO A 123 -10.37 3.02 -3.34
CA PRO A 123 -9.00 2.89 -3.83
C PRO A 123 -8.96 2.73 -5.35
N HIS A 124 -8.02 3.39 -6.00
CA HIS A 124 -7.72 3.19 -7.41
C HIS A 124 -6.87 1.95 -7.64
N TYR A 125 -6.90 1.40 -8.88
CA TYR A 125 -6.01 0.30 -9.24
C TYR A 125 -4.54 0.71 -9.08
N GLY A 126 -3.78 -0.14 -8.39
CA GLY A 126 -2.37 0.09 -8.12
C GLY A 126 -2.08 0.97 -6.89
N VAL A 127 -3.11 1.53 -6.24
CA VAL A 127 -2.98 2.27 -4.98
C VAL A 127 -3.33 1.36 -3.81
N PHE A 128 -2.55 1.43 -2.73
CA PHE A 128 -2.76 0.59 -1.55
C PHE A 128 -4.13 0.83 -0.92
N SER A 129 -4.90 -0.24 -0.77
CA SER A 129 -6.23 -0.17 -0.16
C SER A 129 -6.14 -0.33 1.36
N PRO A 130 -6.74 0.56 2.18
CA PRO A 130 -6.68 0.51 3.64
C PRO A 130 -7.65 -0.54 4.22
N GLN A 131 -7.66 -1.77 3.67
CA GLN A 131 -8.51 -2.86 4.15
C GLN A 131 -8.10 -3.36 5.53
N ARG A 132 -6.83 -3.19 5.89
CA ARG A 132 -6.29 -3.43 7.23
C ARG A 132 -6.27 -2.08 7.95
N GLY A 133 -7.27 -1.85 8.78
CA GLY A 133 -7.53 -0.55 9.39
C GLY A 133 -6.74 -0.29 10.68
N GLU A 134 -5.94 -1.25 11.16
CA GLU A 134 -5.27 -1.15 12.46
C GLU A 134 -4.36 0.08 12.53
N TYR A 135 -3.57 0.34 11.49
CA TYR A 135 -2.69 1.51 11.44
C TYR A 135 -3.47 2.84 11.41
N VAL A 136 -4.63 2.84 10.76
CA VAL A 136 -5.53 4.01 10.73
C VAL A 136 -6.10 4.27 12.12
N ALA A 137 -6.48 3.20 12.84
CA ALA A 137 -6.98 3.30 14.22
C ALA A 137 -5.89 3.81 15.18
N LEU A 138 -4.63 3.40 15.00
CA LEU A 138 -3.50 3.94 15.76
C LEU A 138 -3.39 5.46 15.59
N VAL A 139 -3.38 5.95 14.33
CA VAL A 139 -3.34 7.38 14.04
C VAL A 139 -4.56 8.10 14.61
N ALA A 140 -5.74 7.48 14.55
CA ALA A 140 -6.96 8.07 15.09
C ALA A 140 -6.96 8.19 16.62
N ALA A 141 -6.32 7.27 17.34
CA ALA A 141 -6.34 7.21 18.80
C ALA A 141 -5.16 7.92 19.47
N THR A 142 -4.00 8.04 18.82
CA THR A 142 -2.81 8.67 19.40
C THR A 142 -3.05 10.16 19.67
N PRO A 143 -2.80 10.68 20.88
CA PRO A 143 -2.98 12.09 21.19
C PRO A 143 -2.24 12.99 20.21
N LEU A 144 -2.88 14.05 19.72
CA LEU A 144 -2.21 15.03 18.86
C LEU A 144 -1.16 15.82 19.64
N PRO A 145 -0.07 16.27 18.98
CA PRO A 145 0.92 17.13 19.61
C PRO A 145 0.29 18.40 20.20
N ASN A 146 0.76 18.80 21.36
CA ASN A 146 0.32 20.05 21.98
C ASN A 146 1.15 21.21 21.41
N VAL A 147 0.65 21.87 20.38
CA VAL A 147 1.30 23.02 19.73
C VAL A 147 0.56 24.30 20.01
N THR A 148 1.27 25.42 19.97
CA THR A 148 0.66 26.74 20.10
C THR A 148 0.03 27.14 18.76
N GLY A 149 -1.28 27.32 18.73
CA GLY A 149 -2.03 27.72 17.53
C GLY A 149 -2.61 26.55 16.72
N PRO A 150 -3.07 26.80 15.49
CA PRO A 150 -3.64 25.78 14.64
C PRO A 150 -2.60 24.73 14.23
N LEU A 151 -2.87 23.45 14.53
CA LEU A 151 -1.98 22.35 14.13
C LEU A 151 -2.02 22.16 12.61
N THR A 152 -0.86 22.20 11.99
CA THR A 152 -0.63 21.77 10.60
C THR A 152 0.04 20.41 10.56
N ALA A 153 -0.25 19.60 9.57
CA ALA A 153 0.38 18.28 9.42
C ALA A 153 0.82 17.97 7.99
N PHE A 154 1.82 17.11 7.85
CA PHE A 154 2.18 16.47 6.59
C PHE A 154 1.82 14.97 6.63
N ASP A 155 1.23 14.47 5.55
CA ASP A 155 0.98 13.04 5.31
C ASP A 155 1.87 12.57 4.16
N ILE A 156 2.98 11.92 4.50
CA ILE A 156 4.04 11.54 3.57
C ILE A 156 3.76 10.14 2.98
N GLY A 157 3.64 10.07 1.66
CA GLY A 157 3.20 8.85 0.97
C GLY A 157 1.72 8.60 1.18
N THR A 158 0.90 9.60 0.91
CA THR A 158 -0.54 9.64 1.29
C THR A 158 -1.39 8.52 0.66
N GLY A 159 -0.96 7.94 -0.46
CA GLY A 159 -1.69 6.86 -1.13
C GLY A 159 -3.15 7.22 -1.44
N THR A 160 -4.09 6.66 -0.70
CA THR A 160 -5.54 6.93 -0.86
C THR A 160 -6.01 8.21 -0.19
N GLY A 161 -5.16 8.91 0.56
CA GLY A 161 -5.56 10.09 1.35
C GLY A 161 -6.20 9.76 2.70
N VAL A 162 -6.20 8.50 3.11
CA VAL A 162 -6.92 8.05 4.33
C VAL A 162 -6.37 8.70 5.60
N LEU A 163 -5.04 8.78 5.76
CA LEU A 163 -4.44 9.38 6.96
C LEU A 163 -4.66 10.89 6.98
N ALA A 164 -4.49 11.58 5.84
CA ALA A 164 -4.82 13.00 5.73
C ALA A 164 -6.27 13.28 6.13
N ALA A 165 -7.23 12.47 5.67
CA ALA A 165 -8.64 12.61 6.03
C ALA A 165 -8.88 12.39 7.53
N VAL A 166 -8.24 11.38 8.13
CA VAL A 166 -8.33 11.11 9.58
C VAL A 166 -7.76 12.27 10.39
N LEU A 167 -6.63 12.83 10.00
CA LEU A 167 -6.02 13.98 10.69
C LEU A 167 -6.97 15.20 10.67
N VAL A 168 -7.59 15.51 9.53
CA VAL A 168 -8.60 16.58 9.45
C VAL A 168 -9.81 16.30 10.35
N ARG A 169 -10.33 15.07 10.36
CA ARG A 169 -11.45 14.68 11.26
C ARG A 169 -11.09 14.80 12.75
N ARG A 170 -9.82 14.72 13.08
CA ARG A 170 -9.30 14.92 14.43
C ARG A 170 -9.07 16.37 14.80
N GLY A 171 -9.31 17.33 13.89
CA GLY A 171 -9.17 18.77 14.15
C GLY A 171 -7.83 19.36 13.72
N VAL A 172 -7.00 18.64 12.94
CA VAL A 172 -5.84 19.26 12.28
C VAL A 172 -6.33 20.29 11.28
N ALA A 173 -5.85 21.52 11.41
CA ALA A 173 -6.39 22.67 10.66
C ALA A 173 -6.09 22.58 9.16
N GLN A 174 -4.87 22.20 8.81
CA GLN A 174 -4.41 22.03 7.43
C GLN A 174 -3.49 20.80 7.33
N VAL A 175 -3.64 20.03 6.26
CA VAL A 175 -2.78 18.89 5.94
C VAL A 175 -2.17 19.08 4.55
N VAL A 176 -0.87 18.89 4.42
CA VAL A 176 -0.22 18.73 3.11
C VAL A 176 0.06 17.25 2.91
N ALA A 177 -0.59 16.65 1.93
CA ALA A 177 -0.50 15.23 1.59
C ALA A 177 0.38 15.05 0.34
N THR A 178 1.45 14.27 0.45
CA THR A 178 2.41 14.08 -0.63
C THR A 178 2.46 12.63 -1.11
N ASP A 179 2.71 12.45 -2.40
CA ASP A 179 3.04 11.14 -3.00
C ASP A 179 3.85 11.35 -4.28
N GLN A 180 4.62 10.35 -4.69
CA GLN A 180 5.35 10.36 -5.96
C GLN A 180 4.48 9.87 -7.12
N ASP A 181 3.54 8.94 -6.85
CA ASP A 181 2.72 8.30 -7.88
C ASP A 181 1.51 9.18 -8.25
N PRO A 182 1.42 9.65 -9.51
CA PRO A 182 0.27 10.43 -9.98
C PRO A 182 -1.09 9.73 -9.76
N ARG A 183 -1.13 8.38 -9.76
CA ARG A 183 -2.35 7.61 -9.50
C ARG A 183 -2.78 7.71 -8.04
N ALA A 184 -1.82 7.68 -7.10
CA ALA A 184 -2.08 7.90 -5.69
C ALA A 184 -2.62 9.30 -5.45
N LEU A 185 -2.01 10.33 -6.07
CA LEU A 185 -2.48 11.72 -5.95
C LEU A 185 -3.90 11.91 -6.52
N ALA A 186 -4.22 11.28 -7.65
CA ALA A 186 -5.57 11.31 -8.20
C ALA A 186 -6.57 10.62 -7.27
N CYS A 187 -6.21 9.46 -6.73
CA CYS A 187 -7.00 8.71 -5.77
C CYS A 187 -7.25 9.52 -4.48
N ALA A 188 -6.21 10.13 -3.91
CA ALA A 188 -6.32 10.95 -2.72
C ALA A 188 -7.26 12.14 -2.93
N ARG A 189 -7.11 12.90 -4.03
CA ARG A 189 -7.98 14.05 -4.35
C ARG A 189 -9.45 13.64 -4.47
N GLU A 190 -9.74 12.53 -5.15
CA GLU A 190 -11.11 12.02 -5.29
C GLU A 190 -11.70 11.65 -3.93
N ASN A 191 -10.98 10.88 -3.12
CA ASN A 191 -11.44 10.46 -1.80
C ASN A 191 -11.65 11.66 -0.86
N LEU A 192 -10.70 12.59 -0.80
CA LEU A 192 -10.80 13.79 0.06
C LEU A 192 -11.99 14.67 -0.33
N THR A 193 -12.30 14.76 -1.64
CA THR A 193 -13.49 15.46 -2.13
C THR A 193 -14.76 14.75 -1.69
N GLN A 194 -14.85 13.44 -1.86
CA GLN A 194 -16.03 12.64 -1.46
C GLN A 194 -16.25 12.67 0.06
N LEU A 195 -15.17 12.71 0.83
CA LEU A 195 -15.22 12.84 2.30
C LEU A 195 -15.54 14.26 2.78
N GLY A 196 -15.56 15.25 1.88
CA GLY A 196 -15.86 16.66 2.23
C GLY A 196 -14.75 17.36 3.00
N VAL A 197 -13.49 16.90 2.89
CA VAL A 197 -12.33 17.48 3.59
C VAL A 197 -11.30 18.11 2.65
N ALA A 198 -11.56 18.19 1.36
CA ALA A 198 -10.63 18.68 0.35
C ALA A 198 -10.15 20.12 0.58
N GLN A 199 -10.93 20.96 1.27
CA GLN A 199 -10.54 22.34 1.57
C GLN A 199 -9.43 22.46 2.62
N GLN A 200 -9.27 21.43 3.46
CA GLN A 200 -8.25 21.38 4.50
C GLN A 200 -7.03 20.55 4.09
N VAL A 201 -7.01 19.93 2.89
CA VAL A 201 -5.93 19.07 2.43
C VAL A 201 -5.40 19.52 1.09
N GLN A 202 -4.13 19.92 1.07
CA GLN A 202 -3.40 20.20 -0.16
C GLN A 202 -2.67 18.92 -0.62
N VAL A 203 -3.00 18.40 -1.81
CA VAL A 203 -2.37 17.19 -2.37
C VAL A 203 -1.32 17.59 -3.39
N LEU A 204 -0.05 17.29 -3.11
CA LEU A 204 1.11 17.66 -3.89
C LEU A 204 1.91 16.44 -4.38
N GLN A 205 2.49 16.54 -5.56
CA GLN A 205 3.49 15.58 -6.02
C GLN A 205 4.85 15.98 -5.45
N ALA A 206 5.41 15.14 -4.60
CA ALA A 206 6.73 15.34 -4.03
C ALA A 206 7.43 14.00 -3.76
N ASN A 207 8.75 14.04 -3.76
CA ASN A 207 9.57 12.95 -3.25
C ASN A 207 9.76 13.16 -1.74
N LEU A 208 8.89 12.52 -0.95
CA LEU A 208 8.75 12.67 0.49
C LEU A 208 8.15 14.03 0.89
N PHE A 209 8.97 14.96 1.36
CA PHE A 209 8.50 16.17 2.04
C PHE A 209 8.07 17.29 1.07
N PRO A 210 7.01 18.04 1.41
CA PRO A 210 6.74 19.33 0.80
C PRO A 210 7.69 20.40 1.36
N THR A 211 7.64 21.60 0.80
CA THR A 211 8.34 22.75 1.39
C THR A 211 7.67 23.20 2.69
N GLY A 212 8.50 23.71 3.63
CA GLY A 212 8.02 24.22 4.91
C GLY A 212 8.15 23.22 6.06
N ARG A 213 7.43 23.51 7.15
CA ARG A 213 7.44 22.73 8.38
C ARG A 213 6.02 22.47 8.85
N ALA A 214 5.85 21.47 9.72
CA ALA A 214 4.57 21.12 10.32
C ALA A 214 4.74 20.67 11.77
N GLY A 215 3.71 20.88 12.58
CA GLY A 215 3.69 20.42 13.98
C GLY A 215 3.50 18.90 14.09
N LEU A 216 3.00 18.24 13.03
CA LEU A 216 2.88 16.79 12.96
C LEU A 216 3.26 16.29 11.57
N ILE A 217 4.10 15.27 11.48
CA ILE A 217 4.42 14.62 10.21
C ILE A 217 4.17 13.13 10.35
N VAL A 218 3.26 12.58 9.54
CA VAL A 218 2.88 11.17 9.56
C VAL A 218 3.41 10.48 8.31
N CYS A 219 3.95 9.28 8.47
CA CYS A 219 4.38 8.44 7.36
C CYS A 219 4.09 6.96 7.63
N ASN A 220 3.45 6.31 6.67
CA ASN A 220 3.29 4.85 6.62
C ASN A 220 4.07 4.30 5.42
N PRO A 221 5.41 4.20 5.51
CA PRO A 221 6.22 3.71 4.40
C PRO A 221 6.00 2.21 4.17
N PRO A 222 6.44 1.65 3.04
CA PRO A 222 6.47 0.20 2.86
C PRO A 222 7.32 -0.47 3.93
N TRP A 223 6.84 -1.60 4.49
CA TRP A 223 7.39 -2.15 5.71
C TRP A 223 8.59 -3.09 5.52
N LEU A 224 8.71 -3.71 4.34
CA LEU A 224 9.71 -4.75 4.10
C LEU A 224 10.82 -4.26 3.16
N PRO A 225 12.11 -4.37 3.56
CA PRO A 225 13.25 -3.94 2.77
C PRO A 225 13.58 -4.95 1.66
N ALA A 226 12.67 -5.13 0.70
CA ALA A 226 12.84 -6.04 -0.41
C ALA A 226 12.39 -5.40 -1.72
N ARG A 227 12.87 -5.93 -2.84
CA ARG A 227 12.54 -5.40 -4.17
C ARG A 227 11.09 -5.74 -4.54
N PRO A 228 10.24 -4.78 -4.91
CA PRO A 228 8.90 -5.05 -5.42
C PRO A 228 8.95 -5.73 -6.80
N GLY A 229 8.05 -6.68 -7.02
CA GLY A 229 7.90 -7.41 -8.29
C GLY A 229 6.73 -6.92 -9.15
N SER A 230 5.91 -5.99 -8.64
CA SER A 230 4.77 -5.41 -9.35
C SER A 230 4.43 -4.02 -8.80
N PRO A 231 3.67 -3.17 -9.54
CA PRO A 231 3.28 -1.84 -9.04
C PRO A 231 2.56 -1.86 -7.69
N ILE A 232 1.68 -2.82 -7.44
CA ILE A 232 0.97 -2.97 -6.16
C ILE A 232 1.92 -3.31 -5.01
N GLU A 233 3.01 -4.02 -5.29
CA GLU A 233 3.98 -4.42 -4.28
C GLU A 233 4.85 -3.24 -3.78
N HIS A 234 4.92 -2.12 -4.51
CA HIS A 234 5.61 -0.91 -4.04
C HIS A 234 5.04 -0.34 -2.72
N ALA A 235 3.79 -0.64 -2.41
CA ALA A 235 3.19 -0.24 -1.13
C ALA A 235 3.59 -1.12 0.06
N VAL A 236 4.27 -2.26 -0.19
CA VAL A 236 4.68 -3.22 0.84
C VAL A 236 6.19 -3.37 0.91
N TYR A 237 6.86 -3.26 -0.24
CA TYR A 237 8.30 -3.49 -0.38
C TYR A 237 9.03 -2.21 -0.77
N ASP A 238 10.06 -1.88 0.00
CA ASP A 238 10.96 -0.75 -0.18
C ASP A 238 12.41 -1.25 -0.22
N GLU A 239 12.94 -1.45 -1.41
CA GLU A 239 14.29 -1.96 -1.61
C GLU A 239 15.32 -1.08 -0.89
N GLY A 240 16.02 -1.67 0.09
CA GLY A 240 16.99 -0.94 0.90
C GLY A 240 16.37 0.04 1.90
N SER A 241 15.07 -0.04 2.18
CA SER A 241 14.36 0.88 3.09
C SER A 241 14.52 2.36 2.71
N ARG A 242 14.58 2.68 1.41
CA ARG A 242 14.89 4.03 0.91
C ARG A 242 13.87 5.08 1.36
N MET A 243 12.58 4.74 1.32
CA MET A 243 11.54 5.65 1.78
C MET A 243 11.62 5.88 3.28
N LEU A 244 11.80 4.81 4.07
CA LEU A 244 11.97 4.90 5.51
C LEU A 244 13.19 5.75 5.89
N LEU A 245 14.35 5.47 5.30
CA LEU A 245 15.60 6.19 5.62
C LEU A 245 15.51 7.65 5.18
N GLY A 246 15.01 7.93 3.99
CA GLY A 246 14.80 9.31 3.52
C GLY A 246 13.78 10.08 4.36
N PHE A 247 12.74 9.40 4.89
CA PHE A 247 11.82 10.01 5.84
C PHE A 247 12.54 10.40 7.14
N LEU A 248 13.37 9.53 7.72
CA LEU A 248 14.11 9.84 8.94
C LEU A 248 15.13 10.96 8.71
N GLU A 249 15.83 10.95 7.57
CA GLU A 249 16.81 11.96 7.19
C GLU A 249 16.18 13.37 7.08
N GLY A 250 15.00 13.47 6.49
CA GLY A 250 14.32 14.75 6.28
C GLY A 250 13.47 15.23 7.46
N LEU A 251 13.13 14.34 8.41
CA LEU A 251 12.08 14.62 9.41
C LEU A 251 12.40 15.84 10.28
N ALA A 252 13.59 15.91 10.85
CA ALA A 252 13.98 17.00 11.75
C ALA A 252 13.96 18.38 11.07
N ALA A 253 14.30 18.45 9.77
CA ALA A 253 14.31 19.69 9.01
C ALA A 253 12.90 20.23 8.72
N HIS A 254 11.89 19.34 8.73
CA HIS A 254 10.50 19.68 8.40
C HIS A 254 9.57 19.73 9.61
N LEU A 255 10.04 19.40 10.82
CA LEU A 255 9.28 19.57 12.04
C LEU A 255 9.37 21.01 12.58
N ASP A 256 8.24 21.52 13.04
CA ASP A 256 8.21 22.70 13.88
C ASP A 256 8.88 22.43 15.24
N VAL A 257 9.24 23.48 15.96
CA VAL A 257 9.74 23.35 17.32
C VAL A 257 8.68 22.71 18.22
N GLY A 258 9.01 21.58 18.84
CA GLY A 258 8.07 20.79 19.65
C GLY A 258 7.09 19.93 18.82
N GLY A 259 7.27 19.87 17.50
CA GLY A 259 6.50 19.00 16.63
C GLY A 259 6.91 17.53 16.73
N GLU A 260 6.05 16.65 16.25
CA GLU A 260 6.23 15.20 16.32
C GLU A 260 6.20 14.54 14.94
N GLY A 261 7.03 13.52 14.76
CA GLY A 261 6.97 12.59 13.63
C GLY A 261 6.30 11.28 14.04
N TRP A 262 5.26 10.85 13.33
CA TRP A 262 4.60 9.57 13.56
C TRP A 262 4.95 8.61 12.43
N LEU A 263 5.78 7.62 12.75
CA LEU A 263 6.21 6.58 11.82
C LEU A 263 5.43 5.29 12.08
N ILE A 264 4.73 4.81 11.08
CA ILE A 264 3.94 3.57 11.14
C ILE A 264 4.74 2.46 10.50
N LEU A 265 5.11 1.44 11.27
CA LEU A 265 5.85 0.28 10.80
C LEU A 265 5.28 -1.01 11.39
N SER A 266 5.39 -2.09 10.61
CA SER A 266 5.27 -3.45 11.15
C SER A 266 6.63 -3.93 11.64
N ASP A 267 6.65 -4.68 12.73
CA ASP A 267 7.83 -5.41 13.21
C ASP A 267 8.11 -6.69 12.40
N PHE A 268 7.30 -6.98 11.41
CA PHE A 268 7.46 -8.13 10.52
C PHE A 268 8.86 -8.23 9.88
N ALA A 269 9.48 -7.08 9.55
CA ALA A 269 10.87 -7.06 9.07
C ALA A 269 11.87 -7.51 10.13
N GLU A 270 11.62 -7.23 11.41
CA GLU A 270 12.44 -7.68 12.54
C GLU A 270 12.31 -9.20 12.70
N HIS A 271 11.10 -9.72 12.73
CA HIS A 271 10.81 -11.16 12.85
C HIS A 271 11.38 -11.98 11.68
N LEU A 272 11.42 -11.39 10.50
CA LEU A 272 12.06 -12.00 9.32
C LEU A 272 13.59 -11.86 9.31
N GLY A 273 14.19 -11.13 10.26
CA GLY A 273 15.64 -10.87 10.26
C GLY A 273 16.12 -9.99 9.10
N LEU A 274 15.23 -9.20 8.49
CA LEU A 274 15.54 -8.32 7.36
C LEU A 274 15.99 -6.93 7.80
N ARG A 275 15.61 -6.51 8.98
CA ARG A 275 16.01 -5.28 9.66
C ARG A 275 15.81 -5.46 11.15
N SER A 276 16.84 -5.30 11.93
CA SER A 276 16.75 -5.37 13.39
C SER A 276 16.19 -4.09 13.99
N ARG A 277 15.65 -4.19 15.20
CA ARG A 277 15.24 -3.03 16.00
C ARG A 277 16.43 -2.12 16.32
N ALA A 278 17.60 -2.70 16.58
CA ALA A 278 18.82 -1.94 16.86
C ALA A 278 19.22 -1.06 15.65
N GLU A 279 19.16 -1.61 14.43
CA GLU A 279 19.42 -0.82 13.21
C GLU A 279 18.41 0.32 13.05
N LEU A 280 17.12 0.08 13.33
CA LEU A 280 16.11 1.12 13.27
C LEU A 280 16.36 2.23 14.29
N LEU A 281 16.65 1.88 15.55
CA LEU A 281 16.95 2.87 16.59
C LEU A 281 18.22 3.66 16.29
N ALA A 282 19.28 3.01 15.79
CA ALA A 282 20.49 3.68 15.35
C ALA A 282 20.22 4.67 14.20
N ALA A 283 19.27 4.35 13.29
CA ALA A 283 18.87 5.28 12.24
C ALA A 283 18.16 6.52 12.79
N PHE A 284 17.34 6.42 13.85
CA PHE A 284 16.78 7.59 14.54
C PHE A 284 17.89 8.46 15.13
N GLU A 285 18.80 7.88 15.90
CA GLU A 285 19.92 8.61 16.55
C GLU A 285 20.81 9.31 15.51
N ALA A 286 21.16 8.61 14.43
CA ALA A 286 22.00 9.16 13.37
C ALA A 286 21.39 10.40 12.69
N ASN A 287 20.07 10.54 12.72
CA ASN A 287 19.33 11.67 12.16
C ASN A 287 18.90 12.71 13.23
N GLY A 288 19.47 12.62 14.46
CA GLY A 288 19.17 13.56 15.55
C GLY A 288 17.75 13.46 16.08
N LEU A 289 17.09 12.32 15.91
CA LEU A 289 15.72 12.08 16.33
C LEU A 289 15.68 11.34 17.67
N GLN A 290 14.74 11.71 18.53
CA GLN A 290 14.46 11.03 19.78
C GLN A 290 13.12 10.30 19.69
N VAL A 291 13.07 9.03 20.07
CA VAL A 291 11.82 8.28 20.18
C VAL A 291 11.10 8.72 21.45
N LEU A 292 9.92 9.33 21.29
CA LEU A 292 9.09 9.81 22.40
C LEU A 292 8.25 8.69 23.02
N GLY A 293 7.86 7.71 22.21
CA GLY A 293 7.04 6.59 22.64
C GLY A 293 6.74 5.61 21.52
N ARG A 294 6.03 4.54 21.86
CA ARG A 294 5.55 3.52 20.92
C ARG A 294 4.13 3.13 21.28
N VAL A 295 3.30 2.98 20.26
CA VAL A 295 1.93 2.45 20.38
C VAL A 295 1.82 1.25 19.43
N ASP A 296 1.30 0.14 19.93
CA ASP A 296 1.20 -1.10 19.18
C ASP A 296 -0.26 -1.50 18.91
N ALA A 297 -0.52 -2.11 17.75
CA ALA A 297 -1.76 -2.78 17.44
C ALA A 297 -1.48 -4.18 16.91
N LYS A 298 -2.29 -5.16 17.32
CA LYS A 298 -2.20 -6.51 16.77
C LYS A 298 -3.02 -6.61 15.48
N PRO A 299 -2.52 -7.36 14.49
CA PRO A 299 -3.30 -7.65 13.28
C PRO A 299 -4.59 -8.38 13.64
N LEU A 300 -5.71 -7.92 13.05
CA LEU A 300 -7.04 -8.52 13.26
C LEU A 300 -7.50 -9.41 12.10
N HIS A 301 -6.77 -9.41 10.99
CA HIS A 301 -7.20 -10.10 9.78
C HIS A 301 -6.99 -11.62 9.91
N PRO A 302 -8.01 -12.48 9.57
CA PRO A 302 -7.92 -13.94 9.72
C PRO A 302 -6.73 -14.62 9.03
N LYS A 303 -6.20 -14.03 7.96
CA LYS A 303 -4.99 -14.55 7.29
C LYS A 303 -3.71 -14.36 8.10
N ASP A 304 -3.70 -13.49 9.08
CA ASP A 304 -2.51 -13.27 9.92
C ASP A 304 -2.43 -14.34 11.03
N THR A 305 -3.53 -15.02 11.30
CA THR A 305 -3.63 -16.17 12.24
C THR A 305 -3.64 -17.53 11.53
N ASP A 306 -3.38 -17.59 10.21
CA ASP A 306 -3.38 -18.83 9.43
C ASP A 306 -2.09 -19.62 9.68
N ALA A 307 -2.20 -20.68 10.49
CA ALA A 307 -1.09 -21.57 10.84
C ALA A 307 -0.48 -22.32 9.65
N ASP A 308 -1.18 -22.42 8.51
CA ASP A 308 -0.68 -23.02 7.27
C ASP A 308 0.16 -22.04 6.43
N ASP A 309 0.22 -20.77 6.80
CA ASP A 309 1.11 -19.79 6.15
C ASP A 309 2.57 -20.09 6.53
N THR A 310 3.42 -20.22 5.51
CA THR A 310 4.86 -20.49 5.69
C THR A 310 5.61 -19.43 6.48
N LEU A 311 5.02 -18.25 6.65
CA LEU A 311 5.56 -17.11 7.40
C LEU A 311 4.78 -16.83 8.70
N HIS A 312 3.88 -17.75 9.12
CA HIS A 312 3.06 -17.57 10.32
C HIS A 312 3.91 -17.24 11.56
N ASN A 313 4.95 -18.03 11.82
CA ASN A 313 5.84 -17.82 12.97
C ASN A 313 6.63 -16.50 12.97
N ALA A 314 6.61 -15.76 11.87
CA ALA A 314 7.23 -14.45 11.77
C ALA A 314 6.22 -13.30 11.95
N ARG A 315 4.94 -13.62 12.21
CA ARG A 315 3.85 -12.64 12.39
C ARG A 315 3.34 -12.57 13.84
N ASP A 316 3.74 -13.53 14.66
CA ASP A 316 3.47 -13.58 16.09
C ASP A 316 4.58 -12.84 16.88
#